data_4a203a203ca97f201840f3e24563a970
#
_entry.id   4a203a203ca97f201840f3e24563a970
#
_cell.length_a   1.000
_cell.length_b   1.000
_cell.length_c   1.000
_cell.angle_alpha   90.00
_cell.angle_beta   90.00
_cell.angle_gamma   90.00
#
_symmetry.space_group_name_H-M   'P 1'
#
loop_
_entity.id
_entity.type
_entity.pdbx_description
1 polymer ?
#
loop_
_entity_poly.entity_id
_entity_poly.type
_entity_poly.pdbx_seq_one_letter_code
_entity_poly.pdbx_strand_id
1 'polypeptide(L)'
;MSSQQSDGPHIFSVDTVWTGGIRTTNSVRGHEVIADGPLWRYGTDDGPAPGELLLASVGSCFVNHLVRYMQFKRAFVDGVEAKITGAFRFAAELEVYESITFDVKVTAPPRMEQVVEKAFKVAQRECTLLMIIDVKKEFQLTFRPSD
;
A
#
# COMPACT_ATOMS: atom_id res chain seq x y z
N MET A 1 -23.67 16.16 5.70
CA MET A 1 -24.00 14.89 6.39
C MET A 1 -22.87 14.62 7.38
N SER A 2 -23.12 14.84 8.67
CA SER A 2 -22.18 14.53 9.74
C SER A 2 -22.14 13.02 9.93
N SER A 3 -21.09 12.36 9.51
CA SER A 3 -20.81 11.00 9.91
C SER A 3 -20.58 11.01 11.43
N GLN A 4 -21.53 10.50 12.20
CA GLN A 4 -21.31 10.13 13.59
C GLN A 4 -20.17 9.10 13.61
N GLN A 5 -18.97 9.53 13.96
CA GLN A 5 -17.91 8.62 14.36
C GLN A 5 -18.39 7.97 15.67
N SER A 6 -18.65 6.66 15.63
CA SER A 6 -18.92 5.89 16.83
C SER A 6 -17.66 5.90 17.71
N ASP A 7 -17.81 6.14 19.01
CA ASP A 7 -16.70 6.18 19.99
C ASP A 7 -16.05 4.80 20.24
N GLY A 8 -16.42 3.76 19.51
CA GLY A 8 -15.90 2.40 19.63
C GLY A 8 -14.89 2.02 18.54
N PRO A 9 -14.17 0.90 18.72
CA PRO A 9 -13.22 0.43 17.74
C PRO A 9 -13.93 0.05 16.44
N HIS A 10 -13.40 0.49 15.31
CA HIS A 10 -13.81 0.01 13.99
C HIS A 10 -13.15 -1.34 13.72
N ILE A 11 -13.95 -2.34 13.38
CA ILE A 11 -13.48 -3.71 13.16
C ILE A 11 -13.54 -4.03 11.66
N PHE A 12 -12.43 -4.52 11.13
CA PHE A 12 -12.37 -5.15 9.82
C PHE A 12 -12.15 -6.65 10.00
N SER A 13 -12.86 -7.44 9.20
CA SER A 13 -12.66 -8.89 9.14
C SER A 13 -12.55 -9.34 7.69
N VAL A 14 -11.76 -10.37 7.46
CA VAL A 14 -11.58 -11.04 6.19
C VAL A 14 -11.76 -12.54 6.41
N ASP A 15 -12.60 -13.16 5.62
CA ASP A 15 -12.75 -14.61 5.61
C ASP A 15 -11.78 -15.20 4.59
N THR A 16 -10.94 -16.12 5.05
CA THR A 16 -9.93 -16.79 4.20
C THR A 16 -10.25 -18.26 4.09
N VAL A 17 -10.45 -18.75 2.89
CA VAL A 17 -10.77 -20.14 2.57
C VAL A 17 -9.67 -20.73 1.70
N TRP A 18 -9.11 -21.87 2.13
CA TRP A 18 -8.17 -22.65 1.32
C TRP A 18 -8.91 -23.34 0.16
N THR A 19 -8.39 -23.20 -1.05
CA THR A 19 -9.03 -23.70 -2.28
C THR A 19 -8.16 -24.69 -3.07
N GLY A 20 -7.09 -25.20 -2.45
CA GLY A 20 -6.19 -26.21 -3.01
C GLY A 20 -4.76 -25.70 -3.22
N GLY A 21 -3.79 -26.61 -3.19
CA GLY A 21 -2.38 -26.21 -3.28
C GLY A 21 -1.98 -25.22 -2.20
N ILE A 22 -1.42 -24.08 -2.60
CA ILE A 22 -1.14 -22.96 -1.71
C ILE A 22 -2.16 -21.80 -1.90
N ARG A 23 -3.21 -22.01 -2.69
CA ARG A 23 -4.20 -21.00 -3.06
C ARG A 23 -5.26 -20.80 -1.98
N THR A 24 -5.61 -19.54 -1.76
CA THR A 24 -6.72 -19.14 -0.89
C THR A 24 -7.61 -18.12 -1.59
N THR A 25 -8.90 -18.14 -1.26
CA THR A 25 -9.84 -17.06 -1.60
C THR A 25 -10.12 -16.25 -0.35
N ASN A 26 -9.96 -14.95 -0.43
CA ASN A 26 -10.16 -14.01 0.66
C ASN A 26 -11.37 -13.13 0.36
N SER A 27 -12.36 -13.13 1.24
CA SER A 27 -13.60 -12.39 1.07
C SER A 27 -13.73 -11.30 2.12
N VAL A 28 -14.02 -10.08 1.68
CA VAL A 28 -14.24 -8.93 2.53
C VAL A 28 -15.32 -8.02 1.95
N ARG A 29 -16.41 -7.83 2.67
CA ARG A 29 -17.52 -6.93 2.29
C ARG A 29 -18.06 -7.17 0.87
N GLY A 30 -18.11 -8.43 0.41
CA GLY A 30 -18.55 -8.79 -0.94
C GLY A 30 -17.48 -8.67 -2.04
N HIS A 31 -16.25 -8.31 -1.71
CA HIS A 31 -15.10 -8.37 -2.61
C HIS A 31 -14.34 -9.66 -2.40
N GLU A 32 -13.82 -10.23 -3.48
CA GLU A 32 -12.97 -11.41 -3.43
C GLU A 32 -11.57 -11.11 -3.97
N VAL A 33 -10.57 -11.66 -3.29
CA VAL A 33 -9.17 -11.60 -3.71
C VAL A 33 -8.58 -13.00 -3.62
N ILE A 34 -8.13 -13.52 -4.74
CA ILE A 34 -7.38 -14.77 -4.78
C ILE A 34 -5.92 -14.46 -4.39
N ALA A 35 -5.41 -15.20 -3.42
CA ALA A 35 -3.98 -15.23 -3.15
C ALA A 35 -3.43 -16.59 -3.56
N ASP A 36 -2.35 -16.59 -4.33
CA ASP A 36 -1.66 -17.77 -4.79
C ASP A 36 -0.15 -17.49 -4.82
N GLY A 37 0.62 -18.29 -5.48
CA GLY A 37 2.05 -18.09 -5.68
C GLY A 37 2.45 -18.38 -7.11
N PRO A 38 3.58 -17.86 -7.56
CA PRO A 38 4.13 -18.21 -8.85
C PRO A 38 4.51 -19.69 -8.91
N LEU A 39 4.64 -20.25 -10.11
CA LEU A 39 4.94 -21.67 -10.34
C LEU A 39 6.19 -22.16 -9.61
N TRP A 40 7.24 -21.33 -9.53
CA TRP A 40 8.49 -21.69 -8.83
C TRP A 40 8.34 -21.76 -7.29
N ARG A 41 7.19 -21.32 -6.76
CA ARG A 41 6.81 -21.41 -5.33
C ARG A 41 5.67 -22.40 -5.11
N TYR A 42 5.49 -23.35 -6.00
CA TYR A 42 4.44 -24.40 -5.95
C TYR A 42 3.01 -23.83 -6.08
N GLY A 43 2.84 -22.60 -6.55
CA GLY A 43 1.55 -22.04 -6.90
C GLY A 43 1.11 -22.38 -8.32
N THR A 44 -0.08 -21.91 -8.68
CA THR A 44 -0.64 -22.01 -10.05
C THR A 44 -0.65 -20.68 -10.80
N ASP A 45 -0.17 -19.60 -10.15
CA ASP A 45 -0.13 -18.24 -10.69
C ASP A 45 -1.53 -17.67 -11.01
N ASP A 46 -2.55 -18.12 -10.25
CA ASP A 46 -3.93 -17.65 -10.41
C ASP A 46 -4.20 -16.33 -9.66
N GLY A 47 -3.24 -15.84 -8.90
CA GLY A 47 -3.33 -14.58 -8.16
C GLY A 47 -2.00 -14.17 -7.56
N PRO A 48 -1.92 -12.93 -7.04
CA PRO A 48 -0.72 -12.44 -6.37
C PRO A 48 -0.40 -13.24 -5.12
N ALA A 49 0.89 -13.37 -4.82
CA ALA A 49 1.34 -13.97 -3.56
C ALA A 49 0.94 -13.10 -2.34
N PRO A 50 0.77 -13.70 -1.15
CA PRO A 50 0.43 -12.94 0.06
C PRO A 50 1.37 -11.76 0.35
N GLY A 51 2.67 -11.93 0.09
CA GLY A 51 3.64 -10.84 0.22
C GLY A 51 3.41 -9.69 -0.77
N GLU A 52 2.97 -9.99 -1.99
CA GLU A 52 2.61 -8.97 -2.98
C GLU A 52 1.33 -8.25 -2.60
N LEU A 53 0.34 -8.96 -2.03
CA LEU A 53 -0.87 -8.35 -1.47
C LEU A 53 -0.54 -7.44 -0.28
N LEU A 54 0.42 -7.79 0.57
CA LEU A 54 0.92 -6.92 1.62
C LEU A 54 1.49 -5.63 1.04
N LEU A 55 2.35 -5.72 0.03
CA LEU A 55 2.93 -4.55 -0.63
C LEU A 55 1.86 -3.68 -1.30
N ALA A 56 0.87 -4.28 -1.94
CA ALA A 56 -0.27 -3.57 -2.52
C ALA A 56 -1.09 -2.85 -1.44
N SER A 57 -1.35 -3.48 -0.30
CA SER A 57 -2.06 -2.88 0.83
C SER A 57 -1.30 -1.68 1.41
N VAL A 58 -0.01 -1.84 1.63
CA VAL A 58 0.86 -0.77 2.18
C VAL A 58 0.95 0.39 1.20
N GLY A 59 1.15 0.11 -0.09
CA GLY A 59 1.19 1.12 -1.14
C GLY A 59 -0.11 1.90 -1.24
N SER A 60 -1.25 1.20 -1.24
CA SER A 60 -2.58 1.83 -1.26
C SER A 60 -2.82 2.71 -0.03
N CYS A 61 -2.45 2.22 1.16
CA CYS A 61 -2.57 3.00 2.40
C CYS A 61 -1.73 4.28 2.32
N PHE A 62 -0.47 4.17 1.88
CA PHE A 62 0.43 5.31 1.72
C PHE A 62 -0.12 6.36 0.74
N VAL A 63 -0.52 5.92 -0.45
CA VAL A 63 -1.10 6.82 -1.48
C VAL A 63 -2.39 7.47 -0.99
N ASN A 64 -3.24 6.74 -0.27
CA ASN A 64 -4.45 7.31 0.32
C ASN A 64 -4.14 8.44 1.32
N HIS A 65 -3.15 8.28 2.18
CA HIS A 65 -2.73 9.34 3.10
C HIS A 65 -2.17 10.56 2.36
N LEU A 66 -1.34 10.31 1.34
CA LEU A 66 -0.78 11.35 0.47
C LEU A 66 -1.90 12.17 -0.20
N VAL A 67 -2.82 11.48 -0.88
CA VAL A 67 -3.93 12.11 -1.62
C VAL A 67 -4.89 12.84 -0.67
N ARG A 68 -5.24 12.25 0.47
CA ARG A 68 -6.10 12.89 1.47
C ARG A 68 -5.53 14.21 1.97
N TYR A 69 -4.23 14.26 2.26
CA TYR A 69 -3.60 15.49 2.69
C TYR A 69 -3.65 16.55 1.59
N MET A 70 -3.35 16.19 0.34
CA MET A 70 -3.44 17.12 -0.79
C MET A 70 -4.87 17.63 -0.99
N GLN A 71 -5.88 16.77 -0.93
CA GLN A 71 -7.28 17.16 -1.00
C GLN A 71 -7.68 18.14 0.13
N PHE A 72 -7.24 17.86 1.36
CA PHE A 72 -7.46 18.74 2.50
C PHE A 72 -6.86 20.14 2.27
N LYS A 73 -5.70 20.20 1.62
CA LYS A 73 -5.04 21.46 1.23
C LYS A 73 -5.58 22.06 -0.07
N ARG A 74 -6.64 21.48 -0.66
CA ARG A 74 -7.20 21.89 -1.96
C ARG A 74 -6.15 21.92 -3.07
N ALA A 75 -5.16 21.04 -2.99
CA ALA A 75 -4.16 20.86 -4.01
C ALA A 75 -4.69 19.93 -5.09
N PHE A 76 -4.71 20.40 -6.31
CA PHE A 76 -5.07 19.62 -7.47
C PHE A 76 -3.81 18.90 -7.99
N VAL A 77 -3.93 17.61 -8.23
CA VAL A 77 -2.87 16.79 -8.83
C VAL A 77 -3.44 16.04 -10.02
N ASP A 78 -2.62 15.88 -11.05
CA ASP A 78 -3.01 15.23 -12.31
C ASP A 78 -2.77 13.72 -12.26
N GLY A 79 -1.84 13.27 -11.40
CA GLY A 79 -1.57 11.86 -11.23
C GLY A 79 -0.68 11.55 -10.04
N VAL A 80 -0.86 10.34 -9.51
CA VAL A 80 0.02 9.73 -8.50
C VAL A 80 0.30 8.31 -8.91
N GLU A 81 1.57 7.98 -9.07
CA GLU A 81 2.06 6.62 -9.32
C GLU A 81 2.96 6.20 -8.17
N ALA A 82 2.83 4.98 -7.70
CA ALA A 82 3.71 4.45 -6.67
C ALA A 82 4.16 3.03 -7.02
N LYS A 83 5.47 2.82 -7.04
CA LYS A 83 6.07 1.49 -7.08
C LYS A 83 6.55 1.12 -5.70
N ILE A 84 6.00 0.04 -5.16
CA ILE A 84 6.36 -0.49 -3.84
C ILE A 84 7.16 -1.76 -4.05
N THR A 85 8.38 -1.80 -3.56
CA THR A 85 9.29 -2.94 -3.72
C THR A 85 9.66 -3.48 -2.36
N GLY A 86 9.38 -4.76 -2.11
CA GLY A 86 9.84 -5.49 -0.93
C GLY A 86 11.11 -6.28 -1.27
N ALA A 87 12.16 -6.08 -0.50
CA ALA A 87 13.35 -6.93 -0.53
C ALA A 87 13.26 -7.97 0.59
N PHE A 88 13.39 -9.23 0.24
CA PHE A 88 13.41 -10.34 1.20
C PHE A 88 14.54 -11.32 0.89
N ARG A 89 14.96 -12.05 1.89
CA ARG A 89 15.92 -13.16 1.77
C ARG A 89 15.39 -14.41 2.46
N PHE A 90 15.91 -15.54 2.08
CA PHE A 90 15.68 -16.78 2.81
C PHE A 90 16.70 -16.88 3.97
N ALA A 91 16.19 -17.00 5.17
CA ALA A 91 16.96 -17.28 6.37
C ALA A 91 16.45 -18.60 6.97
N ALA A 92 17.24 -19.67 6.87
CA ALA A 92 16.87 -21.00 7.37
C ALA A 92 15.45 -21.44 6.93
N GLU A 93 15.18 -21.40 5.64
CA GLU A 93 13.88 -21.74 5.01
C GLU A 93 12.72 -20.75 5.28
N LEU A 94 12.96 -19.69 6.03
CA LEU A 94 11.99 -18.63 6.26
C LEU A 94 12.27 -17.44 5.33
N GLU A 95 11.21 -16.84 4.81
CA GLU A 95 11.29 -15.55 4.14
C GLU A 95 11.29 -14.44 5.16
N VAL A 96 12.33 -13.63 5.12
CA VAL A 96 12.46 -12.45 5.99
C VAL A 96 12.53 -11.20 5.12
N TYR A 97 11.57 -10.30 5.28
CA TYR A 97 11.63 -9.00 4.66
C TYR A 97 12.72 -8.15 5.32
N GLU A 98 13.60 -7.57 4.51
CA GLU A 98 14.68 -6.70 4.96
C GLU A 98 14.32 -5.23 4.82
N SER A 99 13.62 -4.88 3.74
CA SER A 99 13.20 -3.49 3.49
C SER A 99 11.98 -3.42 2.58
N ILE A 100 11.29 -2.29 2.67
CA ILE A 100 10.27 -1.88 1.70
C ILE A 100 10.65 -0.50 1.17
N THR A 101 10.73 -0.38 -0.16
CA THR A 101 11.05 0.86 -0.87
C THR A 101 9.81 1.43 -1.53
N PHE A 102 9.59 2.73 -1.38
CA PHE A 102 8.50 3.49 -1.97
C PHE A 102 9.08 4.47 -2.99
N ASP A 103 8.89 4.21 -4.27
CA ASP A 103 9.20 5.14 -5.37
C ASP A 103 7.88 5.77 -5.84
N VAL A 104 7.66 7.02 -5.42
CA VAL A 104 6.39 7.73 -5.63
C VAL A 104 6.61 8.89 -6.58
N LYS A 105 5.79 8.95 -7.63
CA LYS A 105 5.78 10.01 -8.63
C LYS A 105 4.47 10.75 -8.56
N VAL A 106 4.54 12.08 -8.44
CA VAL A 106 3.37 12.95 -8.40
C VAL A 106 3.47 13.95 -9.55
N THR A 107 2.46 13.98 -10.39
CA THR A 107 2.31 14.97 -11.47
C THR A 107 1.30 16.02 -11.04
N ALA A 108 1.69 17.29 -11.02
CA ALA A 108 0.86 18.39 -10.59
C ALA A 108 1.38 19.74 -11.13
N PRO A 109 0.57 20.80 -11.17
CA PRO A 109 1.04 22.15 -11.52
C PRO A 109 2.22 22.59 -10.64
N PRO A 110 3.22 23.33 -11.18
CA PRO A 110 4.45 23.69 -10.44
C PRO A 110 4.20 24.36 -9.08
N ARG A 111 3.15 25.16 -8.96
CA ARG A 111 2.77 25.82 -7.69
C ARG A 111 2.38 24.85 -6.57
N MET A 112 2.16 23.56 -6.88
CA MET A 112 1.76 22.53 -5.92
C MET A 112 2.95 21.77 -5.31
N GLU A 113 4.18 21.96 -5.81
CA GLU A 113 5.37 21.20 -5.40
C GLU A 113 5.56 21.16 -3.89
N GLN A 114 5.53 22.30 -3.22
CA GLN A 114 5.68 22.36 -1.76
C GLN A 114 4.59 21.62 -0.99
N VAL A 115 3.35 21.65 -1.51
CA VAL A 115 2.23 20.91 -0.89
C VAL A 115 2.41 19.42 -1.08
N VAL A 116 2.88 18.99 -2.24
CA VAL A 116 3.19 17.59 -2.55
C VAL A 116 4.30 17.06 -1.65
N GLU A 117 5.41 17.80 -1.51
CA GLU A 117 6.49 17.42 -0.60
C GLU A 117 6.01 17.28 0.85
N LYS A 118 5.19 18.20 1.30
CA LYS A 118 4.63 18.16 2.65
C LYS A 118 3.66 16.98 2.81
N ALA A 119 2.80 16.73 1.82
CA ALA A 119 1.90 15.59 1.80
C ALA A 119 2.68 14.26 1.88
N PHE A 120 3.79 14.15 1.15
CA PHE A 120 4.65 13.00 1.16
C PHE A 120 5.26 12.72 2.55
N LYS A 121 5.76 13.76 3.22
CA LYS A 121 6.27 13.65 4.61
C LYS A 121 5.18 13.27 5.60
N VAL A 122 3.97 13.79 5.42
CA VAL A 122 2.82 13.44 6.25
C VAL A 122 2.43 11.98 6.03
N ALA A 123 2.38 11.51 4.78
CA ALA A 123 2.07 10.11 4.46
C ALA A 123 3.10 9.14 5.09
N GLN A 124 4.39 9.47 5.10
CA GLN A 124 5.43 8.68 5.76
C GLN A 124 5.16 8.51 7.27
N ARG A 125 4.68 9.56 7.92
CA ARG A 125 4.46 9.59 9.37
C ARG A 125 3.11 8.99 9.77
N GLU A 126 2.07 9.20 8.97
CA GLU A 126 0.68 8.93 9.35
C GLU A 126 0.07 7.68 8.69
N CYS A 127 0.78 7.04 7.75
CA CYS A 127 0.30 5.80 7.15
C CYS A 127 0.21 4.69 8.20
N THR A 128 -1.00 4.30 8.54
CA THR A 128 -1.29 3.34 9.61
C THR A 128 -0.58 1.99 9.40
N LEU A 129 -0.54 1.49 8.16
CA LEU A 129 0.11 0.21 7.88
C LEU A 129 1.64 0.29 8.03
N LEU A 130 2.24 1.46 7.77
CA LEU A 130 3.68 1.63 8.01
C LEU A 130 4.06 1.58 9.49
N MET A 131 3.12 1.94 10.37
CA MET A 131 3.36 1.92 11.81
C MET A 131 3.36 0.51 12.41
N ILE A 132 2.69 -0.45 11.76
CA ILE A 132 2.60 -1.83 12.25
C ILE A 132 3.60 -2.79 11.58
N ILE A 133 4.33 -2.32 10.57
CA ILE A 133 5.33 -3.12 9.87
C ILE A 133 6.72 -2.74 10.37
N ASP A 134 7.42 -3.70 10.99
CA ASP A 134 8.75 -3.51 11.54
C ASP A 134 9.84 -4.01 10.55
N VAL A 135 10.06 -3.23 9.49
CA VAL A 135 11.14 -3.42 8.53
C VAL A 135 11.72 -2.08 8.14
N LYS A 136 12.94 -2.06 7.60
CA LYS A 136 13.55 -0.84 7.03
C LYS A 136 12.66 -0.29 5.92
N LYS A 137 12.38 0.99 5.94
CA LYS A 137 11.57 1.69 4.93
C LYS A 137 12.40 2.76 4.24
N GLU A 138 12.38 2.77 2.93
CA GLU A 138 13.06 3.75 2.09
C GLU A 138 12.04 4.47 1.21
N PHE A 139 12.17 5.79 1.07
CA PHE A 139 11.20 6.61 0.37
C PHE A 139 11.88 7.52 -0.63
N GLN A 140 11.36 7.56 -1.84
CA GLN A 140 11.77 8.47 -2.89
C GLN A 140 10.54 9.16 -3.47
N LEU A 141 10.61 10.48 -3.56
CA LEU A 141 9.59 11.30 -4.22
C LEU A 141 10.17 11.88 -5.50
N THR A 142 9.45 11.72 -6.60
CA THR A 142 9.67 12.44 -7.85
C THR A 142 8.49 13.34 -8.12
N PHE A 143 8.70 14.65 -8.12
CA PHE A 143 7.71 15.61 -8.56
C PHE A 143 7.85 15.85 -10.06
N ARG A 144 6.74 15.79 -10.79
CA ARG A 144 6.66 16.11 -12.22
C ARG A 144 5.74 17.31 -12.41
N PRO A 145 6.27 18.45 -12.86
CA PRO A 145 5.42 19.57 -13.18
C PRO A 145 4.51 19.20 -14.36
N SER A 146 3.23 19.55 -14.26
CA SER A 146 2.30 19.52 -15.39
C SER A 146 2.21 20.91 -16.03
N ASP A 147 1.83 20.96 -17.28
CA ASP A 147 1.66 22.21 -18.06
C ASP A 147 0.51 23.07 -17.51
#